data_b4bd48d13424cb3779367c03a8f2d50f
#
_entry.id   b4bd48d13424cb3779367c03a8f2d50f
#
_cell.length_a   1.000
_cell.length_b   1.000
_cell.length_c   1.000
_cell.angle_alpha   90.00
_cell.angle_beta   90.00
_cell.angle_gamma   90.00
#
_symmetry.space_group_name_H-M   'P 1'
#
loop_
_entity.id
_entity.type
_entity.pdbx_description
1 polymer ?
#
loop_
_entity_poly.entity_id
_entity_poly.type
_entity_poly.pdbx_seq_one_letter_code
_entity_poly.pdbx_strand_id
1 'polypeptide(L)'
;MPAYRSRLEERLARWMEVNELPFEYETLKLDYTVQAVYTPDFILPNGVILEAKGYFKPEDRRKMLAVKKQHPELDIRLVFQAPYNTLSKKSKTTYAMWAEKNGFLWAIYNDIPLTWFD
;
A
#
# COMPACT_ATOMS: atom_id res chain seq x y z
N MET A 1 31.98 -2.95 -15.58
CA MET A 1 31.11 -4.07 -15.92
C MET A 1 29.83 -3.98 -15.13
N PRO A 2 28.66 -3.94 -15.77
CA PRO A 2 27.40 -3.99 -15.03
C PRO A 2 27.28 -5.34 -14.31
N ALA A 3 26.78 -5.29 -13.07
CA ALA A 3 26.50 -6.49 -12.31
C ALA A 3 25.12 -7.00 -12.73
N TYR A 4 25.06 -8.17 -13.34
CA TYR A 4 23.79 -8.79 -13.72
C TYR A 4 23.10 -9.41 -12.50
N ARG A 5 21.76 -9.36 -12.48
CA ARG A 5 20.97 -9.83 -11.33
C ARG A 5 20.85 -11.34 -11.24
N SER A 6 21.10 -12.06 -12.34
CA SER A 6 21.01 -13.51 -12.36
C SER A 6 22.05 -14.10 -13.29
N ARG A 7 22.30 -15.41 -13.12
CA ARG A 7 23.20 -16.14 -14.02
C ARG A 7 22.63 -16.22 -15.44
N LEU A 8 21.31 -16.29 -15.58
CA LEU A 8 20.66 -16.31 -16.87
C LEU A 8 20.93 -15.01 -17.62
N GLU A 9 20.77 -13.86 -16.94
CA GLU A 9 21.06 -12.56 -17.54
C GLU A 9 22.52 -12.46 -17.95
N GLU A 10 23.43 -12.91 -17.09
CA GLU A 10 24.87 -12.91 -17.38
C GLU A 10 25.21 -13.78 -18.61
N ARG A 11 24.63 -14.96 -18.69
CA ARG A 11 24.82 -15.85 -19.84
C ARG A 11 24.27 -15.26 -21.13
N LEU A 12 23.10 -14.64 -21.07
CA LEU A 12 22.50 -14.00 -22.23
C LEU A 12 23.36 -12.84 -22.70
N ALA A 13 23.84 -12.01 -21.76
CA ALA A 13 24.72 -10.89 -22.10
C ALA A 13 26.00 -11.40 -22.78
N ARG A 14 26.60 -12.45 -22.24
CA ARG A 14 27.80 -13.05 -22.83
C ARG A 14 27.55 -13.61 -24.24
N TRP A 15 26.42 -14.26 -24.43
CA TRP A 15 26.03 -14.79 -25.72
C TRP A 15 25.90 -13.66 -26.76
N MET A 16 25.29 -12.54 -26.37
CA MET A 16 25.17 -11.38 -27.24
C MET A 16 26.53 -10.74 -27.54
N GLU A 17 27.40 -10.66 -26.54
CA GLU A 17 28.76 -10.11 -26.71
C GLU A 17 29.58 -10.97 -27.67
N VAL A 18 29.53 -12.30 -27.51
CA VAL A 18 30.26 -13.24 -28.36
C VAL A 18 29.79 -13.16 -29.81
N ASN A 19 28.49 -12.91 -30.01
CA ASN A 19 27.89 -12.81 -31.35
C ASN A 19 27.89 -11.37 -31.88
N GLU A 20 28.57 -10.46 -31.17
CA GLU A 20 28.72 -9.06 -31.56
C GLU A 20 27.36 -8.36 -31.75
N LEU A 21 26.40 -8.71 -30.88
CA LEU A 21 25.07 -8.10 -30.86
C LEU A 21 25.05 -7.01 -29.81
N PRO A 22 24.87 -5.72 -30.21
CA PRO A 22 24.82 -4.65 -29.21
C PRO A 22 23.54 -4.71 -28.38
N PHE A 23 23.67 -4.33 -27.12
CA PHE A 23 22.52 -4.25 -26.21
C PHE A 23 22.77 -3.23 -25.13
N GLU A 24 21.70 -2.82 -24.46
CA GLU A 24 21.76 -2.01 -23.26
C GLU A 24 21.18 -2.83 -22.11
N TYR A 25 21.71 -2.67 -20.92
CA TYR A 25 21.24 -3.39 -19.74
C TYR A 25 20.63 -2.43 -18.73
N GLU A 26 19.31 -2.57 -18.48
CA GLU A 26 18.56 -1.82 -17.48
C GLU A 26 18.69 -0.27 -17.60
N THR A 27 18.88 0.23 -18.83
CA THR A 27 18.95 1.67 -19.08
C THR A 27 17.59 2.32 -19.25
N LEU A 28 16.59 1.53 -19.70
CA LEU A 28 15.24 2.03 -19.94
C LEU A 28 14.37 1.80 -18.70
N LYS A 29 13.74 2.87 -18.23
CA LYS A 29 12.80 2.83 -17.13
C LYS A 29 11.46 3.37 -17.61
N LEU A 30 10.42 2.58 -17.48
CA LEU A 30 9.08 2.94 -17.93
C LEU A 30 8.12 2.85 -16.76
N ASP A 31 7.35 3.90 -16.56
CA ASP A 31 6.25 3.89 -15.59
C ASP A 31 5.09 3.10 -16.17
N TYR A 32 4.38 2.38 -15.32
CA TYR A 32 3.16 1.69 -15.73
C TYR A 32 2.14 1.73 -14.62
N THR A 33 0.87 1.68 -15.01
CA THR A 33 -0.26 1.75 -14.08
C THR A 33 -0.94 0.40 -13.99
N VAL A 34 -1.17 -0.04 -12.74
CA VAL A 34 -1.89 -1.28 -12.48
C VAL A 34 -3.27 -0.90 -11.98
N GLN A 35 -4.30 -1.43 -12.63
CA GLN A 35 -5.67 -1.29 -12.16
C GLN A 35 -5.94 -2.35 -11.09
N ALA A 36 -6.48 -1.91 -9.97
CA ALA A 36 -6.85 -2.77 -8.85
C ALA A 36 -8.26 -2.46 -8.42
N VAL A 37 -8.91 -3.44 -7.81
CA VAL A 37 -10.27 -3.30 -7.28
C VAL A 37 -10.20 -3.19 -5.76
N TYR A 38 -10.86 -2.17 -5.21
CA TYR A 38 -11.02 -2.01 -3.79
C TYR A 38 -12.35 -2.61 -3.35
N THR A 39 -12.29 -3.58 -2.45
CA THR A 39 -13.47 -4.20 -1.86
C THR A 39 -13.52 -3.82 -0.38
N PRO A 40 -14.43 -2.93 0.03
CA PRO A 40 -14.57 -2.56 1.45
C PRO A 40 -14.90 -3.76 2.33
N ASP A 41 -14.37 -3.77 3.57
CA ASP A 41 -14.70 -4.82 4.54
C ASP A 41 -16.17 -4.73 4.97
N PHE A 42 -16.60 -3.54 5.39
CA PHE A 42 -17.97 -3.32 5.86
C PHE A 42 -18.52 -2.01 5.31
N ILE A 43 -19.75 -2.04 4.84
CA ILE A 43 -20.50 -0.84 4.45
C ILE A 43 -21.71 -0.73 5.36
N LEU A 44 -21.78 0.36 6.11
CA LEU A 44 -22.91 0.61 7.03
C LEU A 44 -24.10 1.20 6.25
N PRO A 45 -25.33 1.05 6.80
CA PRO A 45 -26.52 1.64 6.13
C PRO A 45 -26.42 3.15 5.89
N ASN A 46 -25.66 3.87 6.70
CA ASN A 46 -25.44 5.32 6.53
C ASN A 46 -24.37 5.65 5.49
N GLY A 47 -23.79 4.65 4.82
CA GLY A 47 -22.76 4.84 3.81
C GLY A 47 -21.32 4.87 4.33
N VAL A 48 -21.13 4.83 5.65
CA VAL A 48 -19.78 4.76 6.24
C VAL A 48 -19.15 3.41 5.91
N ILE A 49 -17.89 3.45 5.49
CA ILE A 49 -17.10 2.24 5.22
C ILE A 49 -16.14 2.02 6.39
N LEU A 50 -16.13 0.81 6.91
CA LEU A 50 -15.19 0.41 7.96
C LEU A 50 -14.17 -0.55 7.37
N GLU A 51 -12.88 -0.21 7.53
CA GLU A 51 -11.77 -1.07 7.17
C GLU A 51 -11.11 -1.59 8.45
N ALA A 52 -11.16 -2.90 8.65
CA ALA A 52 -10.58 -3.53 9.82
C ALA A 52 -9.13 -3.92 9.54
N LYS A 53 -8.21 -3.48 10.39
CA LYS A 53 -6.78 -3.75 10.22
C LYS A 53 -6.16 -4.28 11.51
N GLY A 54 -5.58 -5.48 11.42
CA GLY A 54 -4.70 -6.00 12.45
C GLY A 54 -3.28 -5.50 12.20
N TYR A 55 -2.55 -6.21 11.33
CA TYR A 55 -1.23 -5.73 10.87
C TYR A 55 -1.42 -4.78 9.68
N PHE A 56 -1.12 -3.51 9.92
CA PHE A 56 -1.31 -2.45 8.93
C PHE A 56 -0.05 -2.30 8.06
N LYS A 57 0.01 -3.12 7.01
CA LYS A 57 1.18 -3.25 6.13
C LYS A 57 1.39 -2.01 5.25
N PRO A 58 2.63 -1.80 4.75
CA PRO A 58 2.88 -0.71 3.79
C PRO A 58 1.96 -0.75 2.57
N GLU A 59 1.65 -1.94 2.04
CA GLU A 59 0.73 -2.09 0.91
C GLU A 59 -0.68 -1.60 1.25
N ASP A 60 -1.15 -1.91 2.48
CA ASP A 60 -2.46 -1.43 2.96
C ASP A 60 -2.50 0.09 3.03
N ARG A 61 -1.43 0.70 3.54
CA ARG A 61 -1.35 2.15 3.66
C ARG A 61 -1.37 2.83 2.28
N ARG A 62 -0.59 2.31 1.34
CA ARG A 62 -0.58 2.82 -0.05
C ARG A 62 -1.96 2.68 -0.69
N LYS A 63 -2.62 1.54 -0.49
CA LYS A 63 -3.96 1.28 -1.00
C LYS A 63 -4.96 2.28 -0.45
N MET A 64 -4.95 2.52 0.86
CA MET A 64 -5.87 3.46 1.50
C MET A 64 -5.67 4.88 0.96
N LEU A 65 -4.43 5.31 0.79
CA LEU A 65 -4.13 6.63 0.21
C LEU A 65 -4.62 6.74 -1.23
N ALA A 66 -4.40 5.70 -2.03
CA ALA A 66 -4.83 5.68 -3.44
C ALA A 66 -6.35 5.72 -3.56
N VAL A 67 -7.06 4.92 -2.75
CA VAL A 67 -8.51 4.89 -2.74
C VAL A 67 -9.08 6.24 -2.31
N LYS A 68 -8.53 6.83 -1.25
CA LYS A 68 -8.95 8.14 -0.77
C LYS A 68 -8.77 9.22 -1.84
N LYS A 69 -7.65 9.18 -2.54
CA LYS A 69 -7.36 10.14 -3.61
C LYS A 69 -8.30 10.01 -4.80
N GLN A 70 -8.59 8.77 -5.19
CA GLN A 70 -9.42 8.49 -6.37
C GLN A 70 -10.92 8.54 -6.08
N HIS A 71 -11.31 8.32 -4.83
CA HIS A 71 -12.70 8.30 -4.39
C HIS A 71 -12.89 9.18 -3.15
N PRO A 72 -12.68 10.49 -3.28
CA PRO A 72 -12.76 11.41 -2.13
C PRO A 72 -14.17 11.51 -1.52
N GLU A 73 -15.19 11.07 -2.26
CA GLU A 73 -16.59 11.04 -1.80
C GLU A 73 -16.86 9.94 -0.79
N LEU A 74 -15.97 8.93 -0.68
CA LEU A 74 -16.17 7.82 0.24
C LEU A 74 -15.76 8.21 1.66
N ASP A 75 -16.58 7.83 2.64
CA ASP A 75 -16.27 8.00 4.05
C ASP A 75 -15.68 6.70 4.59
N ILE A 76 -14.36 6.57 4.46
CA ILE A 76 -13.63 5.38 4.89
C ILE A 76 -13.00 5.65 6.25
N ARG A 77 -13.33 4.80 7.22
CA ARG A 77 -12.82 4.88 8.58
C ARG A 77 -12.09 3.60 8.94
N LEU A 78 -10.98 3.74 9.66
CA LEU A 78 -10.12 2.61 10.00
C LEU A 78 -10.44 2.09 11.39
N VAL A 79 -10.57 0.77 11.51
CA VAL A 79 -10.79 0.10 12.78
C VAL A 79 -9.59 -0.78 13.05
N PHE A 80 -8.79 -0.41 14.05
CA PHE A 80 -7.54 -1.11 14.35
C PHE A 80 -7.71 -2.08 15.51
N GLN A 81 -7.05 -3.22 15.41
CA GLN A 81 -6.91 -4.14 16.54
C GLN A 81 -5.93 -3.55 17.58
N ALA A 82 -4.83 -2.96 17.10
CA ALA A 82 -3.78 -2.41 17.96
C ALA A 82 -3.34 -1.04 17.42
N PRO A 83 -4.15 0.04 17.68
CA PRO A 83 -3.93 1.34 17.08
C PRO A 83 -2.60 2.01 17.46
N TYR A 84 -2.02 1.64 18.59
CA TYR A 84 -0.78 2.24 19.06
C TYR A 84 0.48 1.47 18.66
N ASN A 85 0.33 0.40 17.86
CA ASN A 85 1.48 -0.23 17.23
C ASN A 85 2.12 0.75 16.25
N THR A 86 3.46 0.73 16.17
CA THR A 86 4.20 1.58 15.24
C THR A 86 4.24 0.96 13.84
N LEU A 87 4.45 1.80 12.83
CA LEU A 87 4.49 1.38 11.44
C LEU A 87 5.63 0.38 11.16
N SER A 88 6.73 0.51 11.90
CA SER A 88 7.87 -0.39 11.82
C SER A 88 8.65 -0.33 13.13
N LYS A 89 9.61 -1.23 13.30
CA LYS A 89 10.45 -1.26 14.52
C LYS A 89 11.21 0.04 14.75
N LYS A 90 11.57 0.75 13.68
CA LYS A 90 12.33 2.00 13.75
C LYS A 90 11.46 3.24 13.75
N SER A 91 10.18 3.10 13.49
CA SER A 91 9.26 4.23 13.42
C SER A 91 8.68 4.56 14.78
N LYS A 92 8.47 5.84 15.04
CA LYS A 92 7.73 6.33 16.21
C LYS A 92 6.27 6.63 15.87
N THR A 93 5.92 6.55 14.59
CA THR A 93 4.56 6.80 14.11
C THR A 93 3.70 5.56 14.35
N THR A 94 2.62 5.72 15.10
CA THR A 94 1.65 4.64 15.33
C THR A 94 0.64 4.59 14.18
N TYR A 95 -0.13 3.49 14.13
CA TYR A 95 -1.24 3.37 13.17
C TYR A 95 -2.24 4.51 13.33
N ALA A 96 -2.60 4.83 14.58
CA ALA A 96 -3.51 5.93 14.88
C ALA A 96 -2.97 7.27 14.39
N MET A 97 -1.69 7.54 14.64
CA MET A 97 -1.04 8.78 14.18
C MET A 97 -1.03 8.86 12.65
N TRP A 98 -0.77 7.74 11.99
CA TRP A 98 -0.79 7.69 10.52
C TRP A 98 -2.20 8.02 9.99
N ALA A 99 -3.23 7.42 10.59
CA ALA A 99 -4.61 7.67 10.21
C ALA A 99 -4.96 9.14 10.34
N GLU A 100 -4.67 9.74 11.50
CA GLU A 100 -4.94 11.16 11.76
C GLU A 100 -4.20 12.05 10.77
N LYS A 101 -2.92 11.79 10.53
CA LYS A 101 -2.11 12.56 9.60
C LYS A 101 -2.66 12.54 8.18
N ASN A 102 -3.25 11.42 7.78
CA ASN A 102 -3.77 11.23 6.43
C ASN A 102 -5.28 11.46 6.30
N GLY A 103 -5.91 12.01 7.34
CA GLY A 103 -7.31 12.41 7.29
C GLY A 103 -8.32 11.29 7.42
N PHE A 104 -7.94 10.17 8.03
CA PHE A 104 -8.85 9.07 8.33
C PHE A 104 -9.30 9.12 9.79
N LEU A 105 -10.59 8.99 10.04
CA LEU A 105 -11.08 8.69 11.36
C LEU A 105 -10.73 7.26 11.70
N TRP A 106 -10.43 6.99 12.96
CA TRP A 106 -10.07 5.65 13.40
C TRP A 106 -10.69 5.33 14.76
N ALA A 107 -10.82 4.04 15.04
CA ALA A 107 -11.27 3.54 16.35
C ALA A 107 -10.58 2.22 16.63
N ILE A 108 -10.58 1.81 17.90
CA ILE A 108 -10.18 0.46 18.29
C ILE A 108 -11.38 -0.48 18.11
N TYR A 109 -11.13 -1.72 17.70
CA TYR A 109 -12.18 -2.66 17.26
C TYR A 109 -13.25 -2.97 18.32
N ASN A 110 -12.93 -2.88 19.59
CA ASN A 110 -13.85 -3.18 20.67
C ASN A 110 -14.41 -1.94 21.37
N ASP A 111 -14.16 -0.75 20.81
CA ASP A 111 -14.67 0.50 21.36
C ASP A 111 -14.84 1.52 20.24
N ILE A 112 -15.79 1.24 19.33
CA ILE A 112 -16.11 2.11 18.22
C ILE A 112 -17.19 3.10 18.67
N PRO A 113 -17.02 4.42 18.39
CA PRO A 113 -18.05 5.39 18.73
C PRO A 113 -19.41 4.99 18.12
N LEU A 114 -20.45 4.93 18.95
CA LEU A 114 -21.78 4.54 18.49
C LEU A 114 -22.35 5.54 17.47
N THR A 115 -21.90 6.78 17.50
CA THR A 115 -22.29 7.80 16.53
C THR A 115 -21.89 7.44 15.09
N TRP A 116 -20.91 6.55 14.92
CA TRP A 116 -20.52 6.10 13.59
C TRP A 116 -21.62 5.30 12.89
N PHE A 117 -22.57 4.78 13.65
CA PHE A 117 -23.65 3.93 13.14
C PHE A 117 -24.99 4.69 12.99
N ASP A 118 -24.98 5.97 13.27
CA ASP A 118 -26.18 6.81 13.19
C ASP A 118 -26.64 7.05 11.75
#